data_e2af72e9d6fba2c85da3b7c26cf6cf6d
#
_entry.id   e2af72e9d6fba2c85da3b7c26cf6cf6d
#
_cell.length_a   1.000
_cell.length_b   1.000
_cell.length_c   1.000
_cell.angle_alpha   90.00
_cell.angle_beta   90.00
_cell.angle_gamma   90.00
#
_symmetry.space_group_name_H-M   'P 1'
#
loop_
_entity.id
_entity.type
_entity.pdbx_description
1 polymer ?
#
loop_
_entity_poly.entity_id
_entity_poly.type
_entity_poly.pdbx_seq_one_letter_code
_entity_poly.pdbx_strand_id
1 'polypeptide(L)'
;MVHGKAQKAQKDLRIVMCFVCLSVAIVLLAGCARVSLQEPPPAAQISAPGVDAAEPVTAAAPDGSFYVAWVSHDAKQADVMLAHFNDKGERQGAPVRVNRQAGAATAWRGDQPSLAVATDGSVYVGWTARFEAAGAHGTDIYLSASNDRGQSFASEVKVNDDKAPGDHGMHSLAVAKDGRIYVGWLDERNVQHPKPSDKAEGHHMESNRDLFLAYSTDGGRTFSANQKLASEVCPCCKTSLLVAPDGTLYAGWRQVLPGSFRHIAVASSKDGGTNFSSPVIVSDDRWMLQGCPVSGPSLALDPSSGSLRVLWYAAGDAGATGLYLSESKDNARSFSPRQLISEEVVHGTPALAAGTHNAIAVWQSAGAGETKMRDLGKEGSAASSVAANAELPAGVIANDHLYVAYIAKEKEQRSIWLVRASH
;
A
#
# COMPACT_ATOMS: atom_id res chain seq x y z
N MET A 1 46.76 -44.99 -61.06
CA MET A 1 46.57 -43.50 -61.07
C MET A 1 45.13 -43.05 -60.82
N VAL A 2 44.30 -43.85 -60.14
CA VAL A 2 42.86 -43.53 -59.92
C VAL A 2 42.58 -43.17 -58.47
N HIS A 3 43.45 -43.56 -57.48
CA HIS A 3 43.22 -43.31 -56.07
C HIS A 3 43.61 -41.89 -55.59
N GLY A 4 44.42 -41.12 -56.33
CA GLY A 4 44.87 -39.78 -55.93
C GLY A 4 43.87 -38.65 -56.21
N LYS A 5 42.95 -38.81 -57.14
CA LYS A 5 41.94 -37.77 -57.48
C LYS A 5 40.73 -37.75 -56.53
N ALA A 6 40.38 -38.90 -55.93
CA ALA A 6 39.25 -38.99 -54.99
C ALA A 6 39.54 -38.34 -53.65
N GLN A 7 40.79 -38.45 -53.17
CA GLN A 7 41.17 -37.79 -51.87
C GLN A 7 41.28 -36.27 -51.95
N LYS A 8 41.61 -35.73 -53.11
CA LYS A 8 41.70 -34.25 -53.27
C LYS A 8 40.29 -33.64 -53.34
N ALA A 9 39.34 -34.28 -54.01
CA ALA A 9 37.96 -33.83 -54.07
C ALA A 9 37.25 -33.86 -52.69
N GLN A 10 37.59 -34.87 -51.88
CA GLN A 10 36.99 -35.02 -50.54
C GLN A 10 37.59 -33.99 -49.51
N LYS A 11 38.83 -33.55 -49.69
CA LYS A 11 39.44 -32.48 -48.87
C LYS A 11 38.85 -31.10 -49.25
N ASP A 12 38.68 -30.81 -50.52
CA ASP A 12 38.12 -29.53 -50.97
C ASP A 12 36.65 -29.37 -50.54
N LEU A 13 35.88 -30.46 -50.56
CA LEU A 13 34.48 -30.45 -50.11
C LEU A 13 34.35 -30.24 -48.58
N ARG A 14 35.30 -30.78 -47.77
CA ARG A 14 35.32 -30.54 -46.31
C ARG A 14 35.70 -29.08 -45.96
N ILE A 15 36.58 -28.44 -46.71
CA ILE A 15 36.97 -27.05 -46.50
C ILE A 15 35.81 -26.11 -46.89
N VAL A 16 35.10 -26.35 -47.99
CA VAL A 16 33.92 -25.57 -48.41
C VAL A 16 32.78 -25.70 -47.43
N MET A 17 32.49 -26.90 -46.91
CA MET A 17 31.47 -27.09 -45.86
C MET A 17 31.82 -26.42 -44.54
N CYS A 18 33.12 -26.37 -44.16
CA CYS A 18 33.54 -25.70 -42.95
C CYS A 18 33.40 -24.16 -43.06
N PHE A 19 33.66 -23.55 -44.21
CA PHE A 19 33.45 -22.12 -44.44
C PHE A 19 31.97 -21.73 -44.53
N VAL A 20 31.12 -22.54 -45.07
CA VAL A 20 29.65 -22.27 -45.12
C VAL A 20 29.04 -22.42 -43.72
N CYS A 21 29.45 -23.42 -42.93
CA CYS A 21 28.99 -23.51 -41.53
C CYS A 21 29.48 -22.37 -40.65
N LEU A 22 30.70 -21.88 -40.85
CA LEU A 22 31.24 -20.74 -40.12
C LEU A 22 30.53 -19.42 -40.47
N SER A 23 30.22 -19.20 -41.73
CA SER A 23 29.51 -18.01 -42.20
C SER A 23 28.05 -18.00 -41.73
N VAL A 24 27.37 -19.12 -41.68
CA VAL A 24 25.99 -19.23 -41.16
C VAL A 24 25.96 -19.05 -39.62
N ALA A 25 26.97 -19.55 -38.93
CA ALA A 25 27.10 -19.32 -37.48
C ALA A 25 27.38 -17.84 -37.13
N ILE A 26 28.17 -17.15 -37.95
CA ILE A 26 28.46 -15.72 -37.75
C ILE A 26 27.26 -14.85 -38.11
N VAL A 27 26.45 -15.21 -39.11
CA VAL A 27 25.21 -14.47 -39.47
C VAL A 27 24.10 -14.71 -38.43
N LEU A 28 24.02 -15.89 -37.79
CA LEU A 28 23.07 -16.17 -36.71
C LEU A 28 23.46 -15.50 -35.37
N LEU A 29 24.74 -15.23 -35.13
CA LEU A 29 25.21 -14.49 -33.95
C LEU A 29 25.10 -12.97 -34.10
N ALA A 30 25.04 -12.43 -35.31
CA ALA A 30 24.83 -11.00 -35.54
C ALA A 30 23.35 -10.57 -35.50
N GLY A 31 22.41 -11.51 -35.48
CA GLY A 31 20.95 -11.26 -35.42
C GLY A 31 20.36 -11.28 -33.99
N CYS A 32 21.12 -11.63 -32.96
CA CYS A 32 20.71 -11.36 -31.58
C CYS A 32 20.91 -9.87 -31.29
N ALA A 33 19.93 -9.05 -31.68
CA ALA A 33 19.77 -7.75 -31.08
C ALA A 33 19.82 -7.99 -29.56
N ARG A 34 20.88 -7.54 -28.90
CA ARG A 34 20.91 -7.39 -27.45
C ARG A 34 19.72 -6.46 -27.17
N VAL A 35 18.61 -7.02 -26.77
CA VAL A 35 17.66 -6.28 -25.96
C VAL A 35 18.49 -5.87 -24.76
N SER A 36 18.98 -4.66 -24.78
CA SER A 36 19.54 -4.02 -23.63
C SER A 36 18.39 -3.99 -22.62
N LEU A 37 18.35 -4.95 -21.72
CA LEU A 37 17.58 -4.84 -20.51
C LEU A 37 18.17 -3.61 -19.84
N GLN A 38 17.55 -2.48 -20.03
CA GLN A 38 17.92 -1.24 -19.38
C GLN A 38 17.75 -1.54 -17.90
N GLU A 39 18.85 -1.61 -17.17
CA GLU A 39 18.80 -1.79 -15.72
C GLU A 39 17.83 -0.75 -15.15
N PRO A 40 16.91 -1.16 -14.25
CA PRO A 40 16.03 -0.20 -13.62
C PRO A 40 16.89 0.93 -13.01
N PRO A 41 16.42 2.17 -13.07
CA PRO A 41 17.16 3.27 -12.47
C PRO A 41 17.43 2.96 -10.99
N PRO A 42 18.62 3.30 -10.48
CA PRO A 42 18.96 3.02 -9.09
C PRO A 42 17.96 3.68 -8.14
N ALA A 43 17.74 3.07 -6.99
CA ALA A 43 16.92 3.66 -5.94
C ALA A 43 17.46 5.05 -5.58
N ALA A 44 16.55 6.01 -5.39
CA ALA A 44 16.89 7.40 -5.06
C ALA A 44 16.23 7.84 -3.76
N GLN A 45 16.98 8.54 -2.89
CA GLN A 45 16.41 9.18 -1.73
C GLN A 45 15.52 10.34 -2.16
N ILE A 46 14.28 10.37 -1.68
CA ILE A 46 13.28 11.41 -2.00
C ILE A 46 12.99 12.34 -0.82
N SER A 47 13.20 11.89 0.42
CA SER A 47 13.17 12.76 1.60
C SER A 47 14.43 13.64 1.70
N ALA A 48 14.36 14.74 2.46
CA ALA A 48 15.49 15.62 2.66
C ALA A 48 16.65 14.89 3.37
N PRO A 49 17.90 15.03 2.90
CA PRO A 49 19.06 14.46 3.59
C PRO A 49 19.19 14.99 5.03
N GLY A 50 19.52 14.10 5.95
CA GLY A 50 19.73 14.46 7.36
C GLY A 50 18.44 14.67 8.18
N VAL A 51 17.26 14.54 7.56
CA VAL A 51 15.96 14.63 8.25
C VAL A 51 15.39 13.23 8.41
N ASP A 52 14.92 12.88 9.61
CA ASP A 52 14.26 11.60 9.85
C ASP A 52 12.89 11.58 9.15
N ALA A 53 12.64 10.57 8.32
CA ALA A 53 11.43 10.45 7.52
C ALA A 53 10.92 9.01 7.49
N ALA A 54 9.61 8.84 7.65
CA ALA A 54 8.98 7.54 7.80
C ALA A 54 7.56 7.50 7.20
N GLU A 55 6.93 6.35 7.25
CA GLU A 55 5.52 6.10 6.93
C GLU A 55 5.14 6.53 5.49
N PRO A 56 5.82 6.01 4.44
CA PRO A 56 5.49 6.37 3.07
C PRO A 56 4.14 5.80 2.63
N VAL A 57 3.44 6.55 1.77
CA VAL A 57 2.25 6.12 1.04
C VAL A 57 2.32 6.62 -0.39
N THR A 58 1.69 5.91 -1.31
CA THR A 58 1.70 6.25 -2.74
C THR A 58 0.28 6.31 -3.31
N ALA A 59 0.07 7.13 -4.33
CA ALA A 59 -1.16 7.15 -5.13
C ALA A 59 -0.87 7.47 -6.59
N ALA A 60 -1.49 6.73 -7.51
CA ALA A 60 -1.46 7.02 -8.94
C ALA A 60 -2.41 8.16 -9.28
N ALA A 61 -2.05 8.96 -10.28
CA ALA A 61 -2.89 9.98 -10.87
C ALA A 61 -3.45 9.52 -12.24
N PRO A 62 -4.60 10.06 -12.67
CA PRO A 62 -5.23 9.67 -13.93
C PRO A 62 -4.39 9.97 -15.18
N ASP A 63 -3.47 10.92 -15.11
CA ASP A 63 -2.56 11.31 -16.19
C ASP A 63 -1.30 10.43 -16.29
N GLY A 64 -1.22 9.36 -15.49
CA GLY A 64 -0.07 8.45 -15.44
C GLY A 64 1.06 8.91 -14.51
N SER A 65 0.96 10.11 -13.94
CA SER A 65 1.85 10.56 -12.86
C SER A 65 1.49 9.89 -11.53
N PHE A 66 2.31 10.09 -10.51
CA PHE A 66 2.01 9.55 -9.18
C PHE A 66 2.61 10.43 -8.08
N TYR A 67 2.12 10.20 -6.87
CA TYR A 67 2.53 10.93 -5.68
C TYR A 67 3.05 9.99 -4.61
N VAL A 68 3.99 10.50 -3.81
CA VAL A 68 4.47 9.86 -2.58
C VAL A 68 4.31 10.86 -1.44
N ALA A 69 3.59 10.47 -0.39
CA ALA A 69 3.55 11.24 0.85
C ALA A 69 4.24 10.47 1.96
N TRP A 70 4.80 11.18 2.93
CA TRP A 70 5.47 10.62 4.11
C TRP A 70 5.43 11.59 5.28
N VAL A 71 5.81 11.11 6.46
CA VAL A 71 5.99 11.96 7.64
C VAL A 71 7.47 12.28 7.82
N SER A 72 7.78 13.57 7.92
CA SER A 72 9.11 14.10 8.23
C SER A 72 9.15 14.50 9.70
N HIS A 73 10.12 13.99 10.44
CA HIS A 73 10.26 14.21 11.87
C HIS A 73 11.41 15.17 12.17
N ASP A 74 11.15 16.18 12.98
CA ASP A 74 12.16 17.07 13.55
C ASP A 74 11.98 17.11 15.07
N ALA A 75 12.88 16.45 15.78
CA ALA A 75 12.91 16.35 17.24
C ALA A 75 11.57 15.97 17.89
N LYS A 76 10.68 16.93 18.12
CA LYS A 76 9.37 16.74 18.75
C LYS A 76 8.19 17.06 17.83
N GLN A 77 8.46 17.46 16.61
CA GLN A 77 7.47 17.91 15.64
C GLN A 77 7.52 17.01 14.40
N ALA A 78 6.38 16.87 13.75
CA ALA A 78 6.30 16.13 12.51
C ALA A 78 5.44 16.86 11.48
N ASP A 79 5.84 16.76 10.22
CA ASP A 79 5.14 17.33 9.06
C ASP A 79 4.85 16.25 8.03
N VAL A 80 3.69 16.32 7.41
CA VAL A 80 3.38 15.50 6.24
C VAL A 80 3.95 16.19 5.01
N MET A 81 4.79 15.45 4.27
CA MET A 81 5.41 15.89 3.03
C MET A 81 4.82 15.14 1.85
N LEU A 82 4.74 15.80 0.70
CA LEU A 82 4.30 15.24 -0.58
C LEU A 82 5.32 15.52 -1.67
N ALA A 83 5.66 14.51 -2.47
CA ALA A 83 6.41 14.66 -3.72
C ALA A 83 5.58 14.16 -4.90
N HIS A 84 5.67 14.86 -6.03
CA HIS A 84 5.02 14.53 -7.29
C HIS A 84 6.06 13.95 -8.26
N PHE A 85 5.72 12.91 -9.00
CA PHE A 85 6.54 12.24 -10.01
C PHE A 85 5.73 12.08 -11.30
N ASN A 86 6.39 12.27 -12.44
CA ASN A 86 5.79 11.97 -13.74
C ASN A 86 5.71 10.45 -13.98
N ASP A 87 5.17 10.05 -15.12
CA ASP A 87 5.01 8.66 -15.55
C ASP A 87 6.33 7.89 -15.74
N LYS A 88 7.47 8.60 -15.77
CA LYS A 88 8.81 8.02 -15.85
C LYS A 88 9.50 7.88 -14.49
N GLY A 89 8.85 8.33 -13.41
CA GLY A 89 9.43 8.37 -12.06
C GLY A 89 10.37 9.54 -11.81
N GLU A 90 10.35 10.57 -12.66
CA GLU A 90 11.13 11.79 -12.48
C GLU A 90 10.36 12.76 -11.58
N ARG A 91 11.02 13.25 -10.52
CA ARG A 91 10.41 14.16 -9.56
C ARG A 91 10.08 15.52 -10.18
N GLN A 92 8.87 15.99 -9.95
CA GLN A 92 8.35 17.26 -10.42
C GLN A 92 8.42 18.32 -9.30
N GLY A 93 9.53 19.02 -9.23
CA GLY A 93 9.75 20.05 -8.21
C GLY A 93 10.25 19.52 -6.86
N ALA A 94 10.29 20.40 -5.86
CA ALA A 94 10.64 20.07 -4.48
C ALA A 94 9.44 19.46 -3.75
N PRO A 95 9.65 18.62 -2.71
CA PRO A 95 8.56 18.17 -1.85
C PRO A 95 7.86 19.34 -1.17
N VAL A 96 6.53 19.25 -1.05
CA VAL A 96 5.66 20.26 -0.45
C VAL A 96 5.18 19.79 0.91
N ARG A 97 5.16 20.69 1.92
CA ARG A 97 4.50 20.39 3.19
C ARG A 97 2.99 20.49 3.03
N VAL A 98 2.27 19.47 3.49
CA VAL A 98 0.82 19.33 3.37
C VAL A 98 0.10 20.09 4.49
N ASN A 99 0.47 19.81 5.76
CA ASN A 99 -0.11 20.50 6.91
C ASN A 99 0.34 21.97 6.95
N ARG A 100 -0.61 22.87 7.11
CA ARG A 100 -0.33 24.31 7.11
C ARG A 100 0.48 24.74 8.33
N GLN A 101 0.07 24.27 9.51
CA GLN A 101 0.81 24.50 10.74
C GLN A 101 2.00 23.55 10.82
N ALA A 102 3.22 24.10 10.88
CA ALA A 102 4.42 23.28 11.04
C ALA A 102 4.38 22.45 12.34
N GLY A 103 4.78 21.20 12.25
CA GLY A 103 4.82 20.29 13.38
C GLY A 103 3.47 19.72 13.81
N ALA A 104 2.40 19.93 13.02
CA ALA A 104 1.05 19.50 13.37
C ALA A 104 0.70 18.07 12.91
N ALA A 105 1.67 17.23 12.59
CA ALA A 105 1.43 15.84 12.27
C ALA A 105 1.87 14.92 13.40
N THR A 106 1.23 13.77 13.50
CA THR A 106 1.66 12.67 14.37
C THR A 106 1.78 11.44 13.50
N ALA A 107 2.87 10.72 13.65
CA ALA A 107 2.98 9.40 13.07
C ALA A 107 3.46 8.45 14.13
N TRP A 108 2.85 7.28 14.15
CA TRP A 108 3.33 6.14 14.88
C TRP A 108 3.39 4.95 13.94
N ARG A 109 4.16 4.00 14.30
CA ARG A 109 4.51 2.88 13.44
C ARG A 109 3.26 2.23 12.84
N GLY A 110 3.19 2.17 11.50
CA GLY A 110 2.11 1.54 10.77
C GLY A 110 0.89 2.44 10.51
N ASP A 111 0.92 3.71 10.93
CA ASP A 111 -0.13 4.69 10.61
C ASP A 111 0.37 5.71 9.58
N GLN A 112 0.55 5.24 8.34
CA GLN A 112 0.94 6.12 7.23
C GLN A 112 -0.13 7.19 7.00
N PRO A 113 0.23 8.37 6.48
CA PRO A 113 -0.73 9.28 5.88
C PRO A 113 -1.63 8.54 4.88
N SER A 114 -2.83 9.01 4.67
CA SER A 114 -3.68 8.53 3.58
C SER A 114 -3.60 9.49 2.40
N LEU A 115 -3.60 8.95 1.19
CA LEU A 115 -3.38 9.72 -0.04
C LEU A 115 -4.31 9.21 -1.14
N ALA A 116 -5.00 10.13 -1.80
CA ALA A 116 -5.82 9.82 -2.97
C ALA A 116 -5.77 10.97 -3.99
N VAL A 117 -5.93 10.62 -5.26
CA VAL A 117 -5.98 11.57 -6.37
C VAL A 117 -7.30 11.40 -7.10
N ALA A 118 -8.03 12.50 -7.27
CA ALA A 118 -9.29 12.53 -8.00
C ALA A 118 -9.08 12.54 -9.52
N THR A 119 -10.15 12.28 -10.26
CA THR A 119 -10.12 12.26 -11.74
C THR A 119 -9.80 13.62 -12.36
N ASP A 120 -10.04 14.72 -11.65
CA ASP A 120 -9.69 16.09 -12.07
C ASP A 120 -8.24 16.49 -11.72
N GLY A 121 -7.49 15.60 -11.05
CA GLY A 121 -6.11 15.83 -10.60
C GLY A 121 -6.01 16.50 -9.24
N SER A 122 -7.12 16.71 -8.53
CA SER A 122 -7.10 17.16 -7.13
C SER A 122 -6.46 16.09 -6.24
N VAL A 123 -5.62 16.52 -5.30
CA VAL A 123 -4.89 15.63 -4.39
C VAL A 123 -5.39 15.80 -2.97
N TYR A 124 -5.72 14.71 -2.32
CA TYR A 124 -6.21 14.69 -0.94
C TYR A 124 -5.25 13.91 -0.06
N VAL A 125 -4.87 14.51 1.06
CA VAL A 125 -3.96 13.89 2.03
C VAL A 125 -4.61 13.95 3.41
N GLY A 126 -4.69 12.81 4.09
CA GLY A 126 -5.16 12.70 5.46
C GLY A 126 -4.02 12.30 6.39
N TRP A 127 -4.08 12.74 7.63
CA TRP A 127 -3.10 12.40 8.67
C TRP A 127 -3.71 12.51 10.06
N THR A 128 -3.00 11.96 11.05
CA THR A 128 -3.31 12.16 12.47
C THR A 128 -2.52 13.33 13.04
N ALA A 129 -3.15 14.11 13.91
CA ALA A 129 -2.49 15.13 14.70
C ALA A 129 -2.86 14.99 16.18
N ARG A 130 -1.90 15.19 17.07
CA ARG A 130 -2.17 15.23 18.51
C ARG A 130 -2.96 16.47 18.87
N PHE A 131 -3.90 16.32 19.76
CA PHE A 131 -4.47 17.43 20.48
C PHE A 131 -4.16 17.33 21.97
N GLU A 132 -4.01 18.48 22.63
CA GLU A 132 -3.89 18.58 24.08
C GLU A 132 -5.00 19.53 24.55
N ALA A 133 -5.90 19.03 25.36
CA ALA A 133 -6.93 19.84 26.01
C ALA A 133 -6.93 19.51 27.51
N ALA A 134 -6.63 20.48 28.36
CA ALA A 134 -6.82 20.51 29.82
C ALA A 134 -6.70 19.12 30.53
N GLY A 135 -5.57 18.41 30.31
CA GLY A 135 -5.30 17.11 30.94
C GLY A 135 -5.83 15.89 30.18
N ALA A 136 -6.34 16.07 28.96
CA ALA A 136 -6.73 15.00 28.05
C ALA A 136 -5.76 14.91 26.88
N HIS A 137 -5.39 13.71 26.48
CA HIS A 137 -4.52 13.42 25.34
C HIS A 137 -5.28 12.59 24.32
N GLY A 138 -4.96 12.75 23.05
CA GLY A 138 -5.53 11.98 21.96
C GLY A 138 -5.02 12.44 20.60
N THR A 139 -5.57 11.83 19.58
CA THR A 139 -5.28 12.18 18.18
C THR A 139 -6.58 12.46 17.43
N ASP A 140 -6.57 13.46 16.56
CA ASP A 140 -7.64 13.76 15.61
C ASP A 140 -7.20 13.42 14.18
N ILE A 141 -8.15 13.12 13.30
CA ILE A 141 -7.92 12.95 11.87
C ILE A 141 -8.13 14.28 11.16
N TYR A 142 -7.15 14.68 10.40
CA TYR A 142 -7.20 15.85 9.52
C TYR A 142 -7.06 15.47 8.06
N LEU A 143 -7.65 16.27 7.19
CA LEU A 143 -7.50 16.18 5.74
C LEU A 143 -7.20 17.56 5.16
N SER A 144 -6.32 17.59 4.16
CA SER A 144 -6.12 18.78 3.33
C SER A 144 -6.22 18.41 1.85
N ALA A 145 -6.69 19.38 1.05
CA ALA A 145 -6.90 19.26 -0.38
C ALA A 145 -5.98 20.21 -1.16
N SER A 146 -5.47 19.73 -2.29
CA SER A 146 -4.79 20.53 -3.31
C SER A 146 -5.58 20.47 -4.60
N ASN A 147 -5.86 21.62 -5.21
CA ASN A 147 -6.52 21.75 -6.51
C ASN A 147 -5.51 22.14 -7.63
N ASP A 148 -4.23 22.14 -7.33
CA ASP A 148 -3.13 22.53 -8.21
C ASP A 148 -2.09 21.41 -8.37
N ARG A 149 -2.55 20.14 -8.32
CA ARG A 149 -1.71 18.95 -8.47
C ARG A 149 -0.61 18.85 -7.41
N GLY A 150 -0.93 19.16 -6.15
CA GLY A 150 -0.01 19.01 -5.03
C GLY A 150 1.01 20.15 -4.89
N GLN A 151 0.90 21.26 -5.63
CA GLN A 151 1.81 22.38 -5.51
C GLN A 151 1.54 23.23 -4.27
N SER A 152 0.28 23.30 -3.85
CA SER A 152 -0.12 23.93 -2.59
C SER A 152 -1.33 23.22 -1.98
N PHE A 153 -1.53 23.39 -0.67
CA PHE A 153 -2.62 22.77 0.06
C PHE A 153 -3.49 23.82 0.77
N ALA A 154 -4.80 23.56 0.78
CA ALA A 154 -5.76 24.34 1.56
C ALA A 154 -5.52 24.14 3.07
N SER A 155 -6.19 24.93 3.90
CA SER A 155 -6.20 24.68 5.34
C SER A 155 -6.81 23.33 5.63
N GLU A 156 -6.17 22.60 6.56
CA GLU A 156 -6.64 21.32 7.02
C GLU A 156 -8.02 21.39 7.68
N VAL A 157 -8.81 20.34 7.50
CA VAL A 157 -10.14 20.17 8.08
C VAL A 157 -10.14 18.94 8.98
N LYS A 158 -10.65 19.09 10.21
CA LYS A 158 -10.87 17.95 11.12
C LYS A 158 -12.00 17.07 10.57
N VAL A 159 -11.77 15.76 10.50
CA VAL A 159 -12.70 14.77 9.95
C VAL A 159 -13.61 14.17 11.02
N ASN A 160 -13.04 13.77 12.17
CA ASN A 160 -13.84 13.24 13.27
C ASN A 160 -14.61 14.36 13.98
N ASP A 161 -15.87 14.06 14.36
CA ASP A 161 -16.83 15.03 14.89
C ASP A 161 -17.01 14.98 16.40
N ASP A 162 -16.41 13.99 17.06
CA ASP A 162 -16.47 13.84 18.51
C ASP A 162 -15.71 14.95 19.23
N LYS A 163 -16.07 15.13 20.51
CA LYS A 163 -15.47 16.11 21.39
C LYS A 163 -14.77 15.45 22.60
N ALA A 164 -14.96 14.16 22.75
CA ALA A 164 -14.34 13.39 23.81
C ALA A 164 -12.87 13.14 23.52
N PRO A 165 -12.00 13.12 24.52
CA PRO A 165 -10.62 12.67 24.36
C PRO A 165 -10.60 11.19 23.92
N GLY A 166 -9.78 10.87 22.95
CA GLY A 166 -9.59 9.52 22.46
C GLY A 166 -8.60 9.49 21.30
N ASP A 167 -8.08 8.33 21.00
CA ASP A 167 -7.18 8.16 19.86
C ASP A 167 -7.98 7.81 18.59
N HIS A 168 -7.65 8.51 17.52
CA HIS A 168 -8.12 8.27 16.18
C HIS A 168 -6.92 7.97 15.29
N GLY A 169 -6.97 6.91 14.48
CA GLY A 169 -5.82 6.56 13.65
C GLY A 169 -6.09 5.38 12.72
N MET A 170 -5.05 4.82 12.15
CA MET A 170 -5.11 3.71 11.20
C MET A 170 -6.09 3.99 10.03
N HIS A 171 -6.12 5.24 9.61
CA HIS A 171 -7.09 5.79 8.67
C HIS A 171 -6.77 5.41 7.22
N SER A 172 -7.80 5.40 6.40
CA SER A 172 -7.73 5.21 4.94
C SER A 172 -8.59 6.23 4.22
N LEU A 173 -8.26 6.50 2.96
CA LEU A 173 -8.86 7.53 2.12
C LEU A 173 -9.17 6.93 0.74
N ALA A 174 -10.35 7.22 0.22
CA ALA A 174 -10.74 6.90 -1.15
C ALA A 174 -11.52 8.06 -1.77
N VAL A 175 -11.40 8.25 -3.09
CA VAL A 175 -12.13 9.27 -3.84
C VAL A 175 -12.90 8.59 -4.96
N ALA A 176 -14.19 8.89 -5.02
CA ALA A 176 -15.07 8.41 -6.08
C ALA A 176 -14.94 9.26 -7.34
N LYS A 177 -15.38 8.72 -8.48
CA LYS A 177 -15.35 9.42 -9.78
C LYS A 177 -16.20 10.71 -9.79
N ASP A 178 -17.23 10.79 -8.95
CA ASP A 178 -18.07 11.98 -8.77
C ASP A 178 -17.44 13.04 -7.86
N GLY A 179 -16.21 12.81 -7.36
CA GLY A 179 -15.48 13.70 -6.46
C GLY A 179 -15.82 13.53 -4.99
N ARG A 180 -16.67 12.58 -4.61
CA ARG A 180 -16.94 12.28 -3.19
C ARG A 180 -15.71 11.66 -2.55
N ILE A 181 -15.34 12.18 -1.39
CA ILE A 181 -14.17 11.76 -0.61
C ILE A 181 -14.67 10.95 0.58
N TYR A 182 -14.07 9.79 0.83
CA TYR A 182 -14.36 8.94 1.98
C TYR A 182 -13.13 8.81 2.84
N VAL A 183 -13.31 8.95 4.15
CA VAL A 183 -12.28 8.69 5.16
C VAL A 183 -12.82 7.67 6.15
N GLY A 184 -12.07 6.59 6.37
CA GLY A 184 -12.37 5.58 7.37
C GLY A 184 -11.22 5.51 8.39
N TRP A 185 -11.52 5.34 9.68
CA TRP A 185 -10.51 5.31 10.74
C TRP A 185 -10.93 4.45 11.92
N LEU A 186 -9.96 4.05 12.72
CA LEU A 186 -10.19 3.44 14.03
C LEU A 186 -10.37 4.52 15.09
N ASP A 187 -11.36 4.34 15.96
CA ASP A 187 -11.89 5.36 16.85
C ASP A 187 -12.08 4.81 18.27
N GLU A 188 -11.58 5.52 19.25
CA GLU A 188 -11.68 5.13 20.67
C GLU A 188 -12.84 5.76 21.42
N ARG A 189 -13.68 6.62 20.80
CA ARG A 189 -14.76 7.36 21.49
C ARG A 189 -15.69 6.46 22.32
N ASN A 190 -15.84 5.19 21.97
CA ASN A 190 -16.67 4.22 22.66
C ASN A 190 -15.87 3.21 23.52
N VAL A 191 -14.54 3.33 23.55
CA VAL A 191 -13.68 2.43 24.33
C VAL A 191 -13.77 2.81 25.81
N GLN A 192 -14.07 1.82 26.63
CA GLN A 192 -14.02 1.99 28.09
C GLN A 192 -12.63 1.64 28.59
N HIS A 193 -11.86 2.66 28.92
CA HIS A 193 -10.54 2.46 29.51
C HIS A 193 -10.66 1.98 30.97
N PRO A 194 -9.98 0.90 31.38
CA PRO A 194 -9.93 0.47 32.77
C PRO A 194 -9.41 1.60 33.67
N LYS A 195 -9.98 1.75 34.87
CA LYS A 195 -9.47 2.71 35.82
C LYS A 195 -8.03 2.38 36.18
N PRO A 196 -7.18 3.39 36.51
CA PRO A 196 -5.80 3.16 36.91
C PRO A 196 -5.65 2.18 38.08
N SER A 197 -6.66 2.10 38.96
CA SER A 197 -6.72 1.15 40.09
C SER A 197 -6.90 -0.32 39.66
N ASP A 198 -7.37 -0.59 38.47
CA ASP A 198 -7.71 -1.94 37.97
C ASP A 198 -6.60 -2.56 37.14
N LYS A 199 -5.44 -1.88 37.06
CA LYS A 199 -4.24 -2.36 36.33
C LYS A 199 -3.61 -3.51 37.11
N ALA A 200 -3.97 -4.75 36.77
CA ALA A 200 -3.19 -5.92 37.14
C ALA A 200 -1.78 -5.82 36.49
N GLU A 201 -0.76 -6.26 37.17
CA GLU A 201 0.59 -6.39 36.64
C GLU A 201 0.58 -7.37 35.45
N GLY A 202 0.58 -6.87 34.23
CA GLY A 202 0.58 -7.66 33.02
C GLY A 202 0.63 -6.76 31.77
N HIS A 203 1.04 -7.30 30.64
CA HIS A 203 0.99 -6.60 29.36
C HIS A 203 -0.47 -6.22 29.02
N HIS A 204 -0.80 -4.94 29.17
CA HIS A 204 -2.11 -4.44 28.76
C HIS A 204 -2.22 -4.51 27.24
N MET A 205 -3.10 -5.40 26.76
CA MET A 205 -3.54 -5.35 25.37
C MET A 205 -4.35 -4.08 25.15
N GLU A 206 -4.10 -3.37 24.06
CA GLU A 206 -4.96 -2.27 23.64
C GLU A 206 -6.39 -2.79 23.44
N SER A 207 -7.37 -2.01 23.89
CA SER A 207 -8.77 -2.33 23.69
C SER A 207 -9.12 -2.30 22.19
N ASN A 208 -10.04 -3.18 21.76
CA ASN A 208 -10.57 -3.13 20.42
C ASN A 208 -11.26 -1.79 20.19
N ARG A 209 -11.21 -1.30 18.94
CA ARG A 209 -11.76 0.00 18.54
C ARG A 209 -12.99 -0.18 17.68
N ASP A 210 -13.70 0.91 17.46
CA ASP A 210 -14.75 0.99 16.45
C ASP A 210 -14.14 1.50 15.13
N LEU A 211 -14.66 1.03 13.99
CA LEU A 211 -14.40 1.60 12.68
C LEU A 211 -15.47 2.64 12.38
N PHE A 212 -15.05 3.88 12.16
CA PHE A 212 -15.90 4.99 11.72
C PHE A 212 -15.60 5.39 10.29
N LEU A 213 -16.59 6.02 9.65
CA LEU A 213 -16.51 6.58 8.31
C LEU A 213 -17.14 7.98 8.30
N ALA A 214 -16.55 8.87 7.52
CA ALA A 214 -17.17 10.12 7.09
C ALA A 214 -16.90 10.35 5.60
N TYR A 215 -17.75 11.16 4.95
CA TYR A 215 -17.55 11.55 3.55
C TYR A 215 -17.71 13.07 3.37
N SER A 216 -17.07 13.59 2.33
CA SER A 216 -17.21 14.97 1.85
C SER A 216 -17.72 14.99 0.42
N THR A 217 -18.57 15.96 0.08
CA THR A 217 -19.08 16.22 -1.28
C THR A 217 -18.68 17.60 -1.79
N ASP A 218 -17.88 18.33 -1.04
CA ASP A 218 -17.49 19.72 -1.34
C ASP A 218 -15.96 19.92 -1.48
N GLY A 219 -15.24 18.83 -1.84
CA GLY A 219 -13.80 18.86 -2.02
C GLY A 219 -13.01 18.85 -0.70
N GLY A 220 -13.56 18.26 0.35
CA GLY A 220 -12.89 18.13 1.65
C GLY A 220 -13.01 19.34 2.56
N ARG A 221 -13.90 20.29 2.25
CA ARG A 221 -14.13 21.49 3.08
C ARG A 221 -15.00 21.20 4.31
N THR A 222 -15.94 20.25 4.17
CA THR A 222 -16.76 19.76 5.29
C THR A 222 -16.96 18.25 5.16
N PHE A 223 -17.23 17.60 6.29
CA PHE A 223 -17.50 16.17 6.36
C PHE A 223 -18.89 15.90 6.92
N SER A 224 -19.50 14.78 6.50
CA SER A 224 -20.75 14.27 7.06
C SER A 224 -20.59 13.97 8.55
N ALA A 225 -21.71 13.82 9.27
CA ALA A 225 -21.70 13.18 10.57
C ALA A 225 -21.00 11.82 10.50
N ASN A 226 -20.20 11.50 11.51
CA ASN A 226 -19.44 10.26 11.55
C ASN A 226 -20.36 9.05 11.76
N GLN A 227 -20.21 8.05 10.91
CA GLN A 227 -20.98 6.81 10.95
C GLN A 227 -20.13 5.67 11.45
N LYS A 228 -20.60 4.96 12.48
CA LYS A 228 -19.95 3.73 12.93
C LYS A 228 -20.28 2.58 11.95
N LEU A 229 -19.23 1.95 11.42
CA LEU A 229 -19.30 0.86 10.46
C LEU A 229 -19.16 -0.51 11.12
N ALA A 230 -18.25 -0.63 12.08
CA ALA A 230 -17.97 -1.89 12.79
C ALA A 230 -17.50 -1.63 14.22
N SER A 231 -17.65 -2.63 15.08
CA SER A 231 -17.09 -2.69 16.41
C SER A 231 -16.14 -3.87 16.53
N GLU A 232 -15.40 -3.96 17.63
CA GLU A 232 -14.42 -5.03 17.88
C GLU A 232 -13.36 -5.12 16.78
N VAL A 233 -12.83 -3.98 16.33
CA VAL A 233 -11.79 -3.91 15.31
C VAL A 233 -10.42 -3.89 15.97
N CYS A 234 -9.45 -4.58 15.37
CA CYS A 234 -8.07 -4.65 15.85
C CYS A 234 -7.45 -3.25 15.94
N PRO A 235 -6.95 -2.80 17.10
CA PRO A 235 -6.65 -1.39 17.36
C PRO A 235 -5.47 -0.83 16.56
N CYS A 236 -4.58 -1.69 16.07
CA CYS A 236 -3.34 -1.31 15.43
C CYS A 236 -3.25 -1.69 13.94
N CYS A 237 -4.35 -2.13 13.34
CA CYS A 237 -4.35 -2.59 11.96
C CYS A 237 -5.01 -1.55 11.06
N LYS A 238 -4.23 -1.03 10.09
CA LYS A 238 -4.71 -0.02 9.15
C LYS A 238 -5.96 -0.50 8.41
N THR A 239 -6.96 0.37 8.29
CA THR A 239 -8.14 0.14 7.48
C THR A 239 -7.82 0.31 6.00
N SER A 240 -8.68 -0.18 5.12
CA SER A 240 -8.56 0.00 3.67
C SER A 240 -9.90 0.39 3.08
N LEU A 241 -9.93 1.49 2.32
CA LEU A 241 -11.08 1.93 1.53
C LEU A 241 -10.75 1.85 0.04
N LEU A 242 -11.73 1.47 -0.76
CA LEU A 242 -11.64 1.40 -2.20
C LEU A 242 -12.99 1.76 -2.81
N VAL A 243 -13.00 2.65 -3.82
CA VAL A 243 -14.19 2.92 -4.62
C VAL A 243 -14.01 2.31 -6.00
N ALA A 244 -14.96 1.45 -6.39
CA ALA A 244 -14.99 0.89 -7.73
C ALA A 244 -15.52 1.89 -8.77
N PRO A 245 -15.27 1.69 -10.08
CA PRO A 245 -15.75 2.56 -11.15
C PRO A 245 -17.28 2.72 -11.22
N ASP A 246 -18.03 1.74 -10.71
CA ASP A 246 -19.49 1.77 -10.60
C ASP A 246 -20.01 2.53 -9.37
N GLY A 247 -19.10 3.11 -8.57
CA GLY A 247 -19.40 3.84 -7.34
C GLY A 247 -19.54 2.95 -6.11
N THR A 248 -19.39 1.64 -6.20
CA THR A 248 -19.39 0.76 -5.03
C THR A 248 -18.20 1.08 -4.14
N LEU A 249 -18.47 1.46 -2.89
CA LEU A 249 -17.46 1.67 -1.85
C LEU A 249 -17.24 0.36 -1.09
N TYR A 250 -15.98 -0.06 -0.97
CA TYR A 250 -15.55 -1.17 -0.12
C TYR A 250 -14.76 -0.66 1.06
N ALA A 251 -15.03 -1.24 2.24
CA ALA A 251 -14.26 -1.04 3.45
C ALA A 251 -13.74 -2.38 3.96
N GLY A 252 -12.43 -2.46 4.23
CA GLY A 252 -11.75 -3.65 4.75
C GLY A 252 -11.04 -3.34 6.06
N TRP A 253 -11.08 -4.28 7.00
CA TRP A 253 -10.45 -4.16 8.31
C TRP A 253 -10.10 -5.51 8.91
N ARG A 254 -9.30 -5.50 9.98
CA ARG A 254 -9.07 -6.71 10.77
C ARG A 254 -10.06 -6.78 11.93
N GLN A 255 -11.00 -7.68 11.83
CA GLN A 255 -12.02 -7.97 12.84
C GLN A 255 -11.44 -8.82 13.97
N VAL A 256 -11.80 -8.51 15.20
CA VAL A 256 -11.57 -9.37 16.36
C VAL A 256 -12.84 -10.12 16.68
N LEU A 257 -12.75 -11.44 16.70
CA LEU A 257 -13.84 -12.34 17.06
C LEU A 257 -13.65 -12.89 18.48
N PRO A 258 -14.70 -13.45 19.11
CA PRO A 258 -14.58 -14.09 20.43
C PRO A 258 -13.41 -15.09 20.49
N GLY A 259 -12.63 -15.08 21.55
CA GLY A 259 -11.42 -15.88 21.68
C GLY A 259 -10.17 -15.21 21.09
N SER A 260 -10.22 -13.91 20.79
CA SER A 260 -9.13 -13.13 20.19
C SER A 260 -8.70 -13.62 18.81
N PHE A 261 -9.62 -14.20 18.04
CA PHE A 261 -9.39 -14.55 16.64
C PHE A 261 -9.33 -13.31 15.76
N ARG A 262 -8.34 -13.24 14.88
CA ARG A 262 -8.05 -12.10 14.00
C ARG A 262 -8.36 -12.48 12.56
N HIS A 263 -9.42 -11.96 11.99
CA HIS A 263 -9.84 -12.23 10.61
C HIS A 263 -9.96 -10.93 9.81
N ILE A 264 -9.83 -11.02 8.50
CA ILE A 264 -10.15 -9.89 7.65
C ILE A 264 -11.65 -9.90 7.35
N ALA A 265 -12.29 -8.75 7.55
CA ALA A 265 -13.67 -8.50 7.19
C ALA A 265 -13.74 -7.41 6.11
N VAL A 266 -14.72 -7.53 5.23
CA VAL A 266 -15.03 -6.53 4.19
C VAL A 266 -16.54 -6.28 4.18
N ALA A 267 -16.92 -5.01 4.04
CA ALA A 267 -18.28 -4.58 3.75
C ALA A 267 -18.32 -3.68 2.52
N SER A 268 -19.46 -3.60 1.85
CA SER A 268 -19.65 -2.75 0.67
C SER A 268 -20.90 -1.87 0.80
N SER A 269 -20.82 -0.69 0.17
CA SER A 269 -21.95 0.25 0.03
C SER A 269 -22.14 0.59 -1.45
N LYS A 270 -23.41 0.65 -1.89
CA LYS A 270 -23.82 1.06 -3.24
C LYS A 270 -24.55 2.40 -3.28
N ASP A 271 -24.74 3.02 -2.16
CA ASP A 271 -25.50 4.26 -2.00
C ASP A 271 -24.64 5.42 -1.47
N GLY A 272 -23.35 5.38 -1.83
CA GLY A 272 -22.41 6.43 -1.49
C GLY A 272 -22.01 6.47 0.00
N GLY A 273 -21.93 5.31 0.65
CA GLY A 273 -21.49 5.19 2.03
C GLY A 273 -22.59 5.40 3.06
N THR A 274 -23.87 5.53 2.63
CA THR A 274 -25.01 5.73 3.56
C THR A 274 -25.36 4.43 4.27
N ASN A 275 -25.43 3.32 3.55
CA ASN A 275 -25.68 1.99 4.10
C ASN A 275 -24.61 1.01 3.61
N PHE A 276 -24.21 0.11 4.50
CA PHE A 276 -23.27 -0.96 4.19
C PHE A 276 -23.92 -2.33 4.31
N SER A 277 -23.45 -3.27 3.51
CA SER A 277 -23.77 -4.68 3.69
C SER A 277 -23.32 -5.17 5.07
N SER A 278 -23.90 -6.28 5.57
CA SER A 278 -23.27 -6.98 6.68
C SER A 278 -21.83 -7.34 6.34
N PRO A 279 -20.87 -7.20 7.28
CA PRO A 279 -19.50 -7.59 7.05
C PRO A 279 -19.36 -9.07 6.71
N VAL A 280 -18.53 -9.39 5.73
CA VAL A 280 -18.18 -10.76 5.35
C VAL A 280 -16.75 -11.05 5.75
N ILE A 281 -16.54 -12.14 6.48
CA ILE A 281 -15.20 -12.64 6.79
C ILE A 281 -14.60 -13.26 5.52
N VAL A 282 -13.45 -12.75 5.11
CA VAL A 282 -12.80 -13.13 3.85
C VAL A 282 -12.31 -14.59 3.90
N SER A 283 -11.74 -14.99 5.05
CA SER A 283 -11.22 -16.35 5.27
C SER A 283 -11.22 -16.66 6.77
N ASP A 284 -11.56 -17.92 7.12
CA ASP A 284 -11.36 -18.43 8.47
C ASP A 284 -9.88 -18.86 8.64
N ASP A 285 -9.05 -17.88 9.00
CA ASP A 285 -7.61 -18.11 9.20
C ASP A 285 -7.30 -18.82 10.53
N ARG A 286 -8.26 -18.89 11.45
CA ARG A 286 -8.09 -19.38 12.84
C ARG A 286 -6.87 -18.79 13.53
N TRP A 287 -6.60 -17.53 13.27
CA TRP A 287 -5.48 -16.83 13.84
C TRP A 287 -5.84 -16.23 15.21
N MET A 288 -5.58 -16.97 16.26
CA MET A 288 -5.68 -16.48 17.63
C MET A 288 -4.39 -15.72 17.98
N LEU A 289 -4.53 -14.44 18.32
CA LEU A 289 -3.40 -13.58 18.64
C LEU A 289 -3.72 -12.70 19.85
N GLN A 290 -2.96 -12.91 20.92
CA GLN A 290 -2.91 -11.97 22.05
C GLN A 290 -1.79 -10.97 21.78
N GLY A 291 -2.08 -9.94 20.99
CA GLY A 291 -1.10 -8.94 20.58
C GLY A 291 -1.58 -8.13 19.38
N CYS A 292 -0.67 -7.32 18.87
CA CYS A 292 -0.92 -6.38 17.80
C CYS A 292 -0.11 -6.76 16.56
N PRO A 293 -0.72 -7.25 15.48
CA PRO A 293 0.01 -7.66 14.28
C PRO A 293 0.48 -6.47 13.44
N VAL A 294 -0.05 -5.26 13.68
CA VAL A 294 0.22 -4.04 12.89
C VAL A 294 0.11 -4.32 11.39
N SER A 295 -0.92 -5.09 10.98
CA SER A 295 -1.08 -5.54 9.60
C SER A 295 -2.57 -5.58 9.22
N GLY A 296 -3.02 -4.59 8.48
CA GLY A 296 -4.35 -4.51 7.90
C GLY A 296 -4.47 -5.23 6.55
N PRO A 297 -5.66 -5.24 5.94
CA PRO A 297 -5.85 -5.66 4.56
C PRO A 297 -5.47 -4.56 3.57
N SER A 298 -5.11 -4.97 2.35
CA SER A 298 -5.05 -4.09 1.19
C SER A 298 -6.10 -4.51 0.17
N LEU A 299 -6.86 -3.53 -0.34
CA LEU A 299 -7.93 -3.72 -1.32
C LEU A 299 -7.52 -3.15 -2.67
N ALA A 300 -7.78 -3.87 -3.75
CA ALA A 300 -7.69 -3.35 -5.11
C ALA A 300 -8.71 -4.05 -6.01
N LEU A 301 -9.01 -3.46 -7.18
CA LEU A 301 -9.72 -4.18 -8.23
C LEU A 301 -8.72 -4.89 -9.13
N ASP A 302 -9.07 -6.09 -9.52
CA ASP A 302 -8.38 -6.78 -10.61
C ASP A 302 -8.61 -6.02 -11.91
N PRO A 303 -7.56 -5.59 -12.62
CA PRO A 303 -7.72 -4.75 -13.80
C PRO A 303 -8.39 -5.48 -14.98
N SER A 304 -8.34 -6.80 -15.02
CA SER A 304 -8.88 -7.60 -16.12
C SER A 304 -10.34 -7.98 -15.92
N SER A 305 -10.73 -8.32 -14.71
CA SER A 305 -12.07 -8.82 -14.37
C SER A 305 -12.93 -7.83 -13.60
N GLY A 306 -12.34 -6.78 -13.02
CA GLY A 306 -13.02 -5.86 -12.10
C GLY A 306 -13.39 -6.50 -10.75
N SER A 307 -12.95 -7.73 -10.48
CA SER A 307 -13.19 -8.38 -9.18
C SER A 307 -12.44 -7.66 -8.06
N LEU A 308 -13.05 -7.64 -6.87
CA LEU A 308 -12.38 -7.13 -5.68
C LEU A 308 -11.32 -8.13 -5.21
N ARG A 309 -10.08 -7.71 -5.11
CA ARG A 309 -8.96 -8.44 -4.51
C ARG A 309 -8.70 -7.94 -3.10
N VAL A 310 -8.46 -8.88 -2.20
CA VAL A 310 -8.08 -8.62 -0.81
C VAL A 310 -6.77 -9.34 -0.54
N LEU A 311 -5.75 -8.59 -0.13
CA LEU A 311 -4.43 -9.09 0.24
C LEU A 311 -4.22 -8.89 1.74
N TRP A 312 -3.78 -9.92 2.47
CA TRP A 312 -3.53 -9.82 3.91
C TRP A 312 -2.51 -10.83 4.40
N TYR A 313 -1.91 -10.53 5.54
CA TYR A 313 -1.05 -11.45 6.27
C TYR A 313 -1.84 -12.20 7.35
N ALA A 314 -1.59 -13.50 7.49
CA ALA A 314 -2.14 -14.34 8.55
C ALA A 314 -1.10 -15.39 9.02
N ALA A 315 -1.17 -15.73 10.31
CA ALA A 315 -0.32 -16.72 10.97
C ALA A 315 -1.13 -17.69 11.84
N GLY A 316 -2.34 -18.03 11.40
CA GLY A 316 -3.25 -18.93 12.15
C GLY A 316 -3.13 -20.38 11.75
N ASP A 317 -3.79 -21.24 12.54
CA ASP A 317 -3.71 -22.70 12.38
C ASP A 317 -4.43 -23.26 11.14
N ALA A 318 -5.14 -22.42 10.39
CA ALA A 318 -5.85 -22.85 9.18
C ALA A 318 -4.92 -23.04 7.96
N GLY A 319 -3.63 -22.77 8.08
CA GLY A 319 -2.64 -22.95 7.00
C GLY A 319 -1.27 -22.40 7.37
N ALA A 320 -0.39 -22.28 6.38
CA ALA A 320 0.95 -21.74 6.58
C ALA A 320 0.92 -20.28 7.03
N THR A 321 1.90 -19.86 7.80
CA THR A 321 2.13 -18.43 8.07
C THR A 321 2.52 -17.74 6.78
N GLY A 322 1.78 -16.70 6.37
CA GLY A 322 2.10 -16.05 5.10
C GLY A 322 1.14 -14.98 4.64
N LEU A 323 1.42 -14.53 3.44
CA LEU A 323 0.64 -13.54 2.70
C LEU A 323 -0.42 -14.25 1.86
N TYR A 324 -1.66 -13.85 1.99
CA TYR A 324 -2.81 -14.46 1.33
C TYR A 324 -3.56 -13.46 0.45
N LEU A 325 -4.16 -13.99 -0.61
CA LEU A 325 -5.04 -13.28 -1.55
C LEU A 325 -6.37 -14.02 -1.65
N SER A 326 -7.46 -13.28 -1.74
CA SER A 326 -8.78 -13.79 -2.11
C SER A 326 -9.51 -12.78 -2.99
N GLU A 327 -10.48 -13.24 -3.76
CA GLU A 327 -11.24 -12.43 -4.70
C GLU A 327 -12.74 -12.55 -4.45
N SER A 328 -13.45 -11.44 -4.66
CA SER A 328 -14.90 -11.39 -4.73
C SER A 328 -15.36 -10.86 -6.08
N LYS A 329 -16.34 -11.54 -6.70
CA LYS A 329 -16.98 -11.18 -7.97
C LYS A 329 -18.41 -10.68 -7.80
N ASP A 330 -18.87 -10.56 -6.57
CA ASP A 330 -20.27 -10.28 -6.21
C ASP A 330 -20.42 -9.13 -5.22
N ASN A 331 -19.49 -8.14 -5.28
CA ASN A 331 -19.44 -6.97 -4.41
C ASN A 331 -19.29 -7.33 -2.92
N ALA A 332 -18.32 -8.17 -2.61
CA ALA A 332 -17.95 -8.62 -1.28
C ALA A 332 -19.03 -9.43 -0.54
N ARG A 333 -19.98 -10.06 -1.26
CA ARG A 333 -20.96 -10.96 -0.64
C ARG A 333 -20.39 -12.34 -0.37
N SER A 334 -19.43 -12.75 -1.18
CA SER A 334 -18.65 -13.98 -1.00
C SER A 334 -17.23 -13.80 -1.52
N PHE A 335 -16.34 -14.67 -1.05
CA PHE A 335 -14.92 -14.67 -1.43
C PHE A 335 -14.48 -16.06 -1.90
N SER A 336 -13.55 -16.09 -2.85
CA SER A 336 -12.89 -17.32 -3.28
C SER A 336 -12.09 -17.94 -2.12
N PRO A 337 -11.78 -19.25 -2.16
CA PRO A 337 -10.79 -19.81 -1.26
C PRO A 337 -9.50 -19.00 -1.31
N ARG A 338 -8.89 -18.76 -0.15
CA ARG A 338 -7.64 -18.00 -0.05
C ARG A 338 -6.51 -18.68 -0.79
N GLN A 339 -5.70 -17.91 -1.48
CA GLN A 339 -4.48 -18.33 -2.17
C GLN A 339 -3.25 -17.86 -1.39
N LEU A 340 -2.31 -18.75 -1.11
CA LEU A 340 -1.02 -18.38 -0.52
C LEU A 340 -0.15 -17.68 -1.57
N ILE A 341 0.25 -16.46 -1.28
CA ILE A 341 1.10 -15.64 -2.16
C ILE A 341 2.57 -15.80 -1.77
N SER A 342 2.87 -15.82 -0.48
CA SER A 342 4.21 -16.05 0.04
C SER A 342 4.12 -16.71 1.41
N GLU A 343 4.94 -17.74 1.64
CA GLU A 343 5.06 -18.44 2.92
C GLU A 343 6.21 -17.84 3.72
N GLU A 344 5.93 -16.76 4.42
CA GLU A 344 6.89 -16.07 5.27
C GLU A 344 6.20 -15.15 6.27
N VAL A 345 6.93 -14.70 7.28
CA VAL A 345 6.46 -13.67 8.21
C VAL A 345 6.57 -12.32 7.52
N VAL A 346 5.46 -11.57 7.51
CA VAL A 346 5.34 -10.25 6.90
C VAL A 346 5.21 -9.19 7.99
N HIS A 347 5.96 -8.10 7.87
CA HIS A 347 5.84 -6.93 8.75
C HIS A 347 5.04 -5.81 8.09
N GLY A 348 4.21 -5.14 8.89
CA GLY A 348 3.37 -4.05 8.42
C GLY A 348 2.19 -4.51 7.56
N THR A 349 1.49 -3.57 6.97
CA THR A 349 0.41 -3.82 6.02
C THR A 349 0.99 -4.06 4.63
N PRO A 350 0.71 -5.19 3.97
CA PRO A 350 1.13 -5.41 2.60
C PRO A 350 0.41 -4.44 1.66
N ALA A 351 1.05 -4.02 0.59
CA ALA A 351 0.46 -3.17 -0.43
C ALA A 351 0.01 -4.00 -1.65
N LEU A 352 -1.17 -3.67 -2.19
CA LEU A 352 -1.69 -4.21 -3.43
C LEU A 352 -1.76 -3.07 -4.45
N ALA A 353 -0.73 -2.97 -5.29
CA ALA A 353 -0.68 -1.98 -6.36
C ALA A 353 -1.42 -2.53 -7.58
N ALA A 354 -2.43 -1.81 -8.06
CA ALA A 354 -3.17 -2.14 -9.28
C ALA A 354 -2.94 -1.07 -10.34
N GLY A 355 -2.60 -1.51 -11.55
CA GLY A 355 -2.48 -0.69 -12.74
C GLY A 355 -3.59 -0.98 -13.73
N THR A 356 -3.38 -0.62 -14.99
CA THR A 356 -4.35 -0.85 -16.07
C THR A 356 -4.40 -2.32 -16.51
N HIS A 357 -3.26 -3.01 -16.42
CA HIS A 357 -3.10 -4.37 -16.98
C HIS A 357 -2.62 -5.40 -15.95
N ASN A 358 -2.10 -4.95 -14.82
CA ASN A 358 -1.48 -5.81 -13.82
C ASN A 358 -1.85 -5.39 -12.40
N ALA A 359 -1.69 -6.33 -11.47
CA ALA A 359 -1.76 -6.09 -10.04
C ALA A 359 -0.56 -6.78 -9.37
N ILE A 360 0.12 -6.06 -8.51
CA ILE A 360 1.37 -6.51 -7.88
C ILE A 360 1.21 -6.41 -6.36
N ALA A 361 1.49 -7.51 -5.68
CA ALA A 361 1.65 -7.52 -4.23
C ALA A 361 3.05 -7.05 -3.85
N VAL A 362 3.15 -6.15 -2.87
CA VAL A 362 4.41 -5.64 -2.32
C VAL A 362 4.36 -5.77 -0.80
N TRP A 363 5.40 -6.29 -0.18
CA TRP A 363 5.44 -6.51 1.27
C TRP A 363 6.85 -6.46 1.83
N GLN A 364 6.95 -6.25 3.14
CA GLN A 364 8.18 -6.37 3.91
C GLN A 364 8.30 -7.79 4.47
N SER A 365 9.35 -8.52 4.11
CA SER A 365 9.73 -9.80 4.72
C SER A 365 10.40 -9.56 6.07
N ALA A 366 9.99 -10.31 7.11
CA ALA A 366 10.54 -10.14 8.46
C ALA A 366 11.98 -10.61 8.60
N GLY A 367 12.39 -11.61 7.81
CA GLY A 367 13.67 -12.30 8.01
C GLY A 367 14.90 -11.43 7.69
N ALA A 368 14.84 -10.64 6.63
CA ALA A 368 15.98 -9.85 6.14
C ALA A 368 15.72 -8.34 6.10
N GLY A 369 14.55 -7.86 6.58
CA GLY A 369 14.16 -6.47 6.38
C GLY A 369 14.09 -6.11 4.89
N GLU A 370 13.69 -7.05 4.06
CA GLU A 370 13.69 -6.95 2.61
C GLU A 370 12.28 -6.61 2.12
N THR A 371 12.18 -5.67 1.21
CA THR A 371 10.96 -5.45 0.44
C THR A 371 10.92 -6.40 -0.75
N LYS A 372 9.84 -7.14 -0.86
CA LYS A 372 9.57 -8.10 -1.93
C LYS A 372 8.33 -7.72 -2.72
N MET A 373 8.21 -8.28 -3.92
CA MET A 373 7.03 -8.16 -4.77
C MET A 373 6.69 -9.49 -5.44
N ARG A 374 5.42 -9.61 -5.89
CA ARG A 374 4.96 -10.68 -6.77
C ARG A 374 3.91 -10.13 -7.74
N ASP A 375 4.11 -10.37 -9.04
CA ASP A 375 3.10 -10.07 -10.06
C ASP A 375 1.95 -11.09 -9.95
N LEU A 376 0.74 -10.61 -9.70
CA LEU A 376 -0.46 -11.43 -9.53
C LEU A 376 -1.21 -11.67 -10.85
N GLY A 377 -0.84 -10.95 -11.91
CA GLY A 377 -1.38 -11.14 -13.27
C GLY A 377 -0.66 -12.22 -14.06
N LYS A 378 0.53 -12.64 -13.62
CA LYS A 378 1.37 -13.61 -14.30
C LYS A 378 1.31 -14.96 -13.57
N GLU A 379 0.71 -15.96 -14.23
CA GLU A 379 0.65 -17.31 -13.69
C GLU A 379 2.07 -17.89 -13.45
N GLY A 380 2.26 -18.52 -12.30
CA GLY A 380 3.57 -19.07 -11.91
C GLY A 380 4.62 -18.01 -11.52
N SER A 381 4.26 -16.73 -11.43
CA SER A 381 5.17 -15.70 -10.93
C SER A 381 5.71 -16.06 -9.55
N ALA A 382 7.02 -15.97 -9.37
CA ALA A 382 7.68 -16.10 -8.08
C ALA A 382 7.83 -14.73 -7.40
N ALA A 383 7.97 -14.73 -6.08
CA ALA A 383 8.36 -13.53 -5.35
C ALA A 383 9.79 -13.12 -5.73
N SER A 384 10.01 -11.83 -5.91
CA SER A 384 11.33 -11.25 -6.20
C SER A 384 11.66 -10.11 -5.24
N SER A 385 12.96 -9.88 -5.02
CA SER A 385 13.45 -8.77 -4.20
C SER A 385 13.30 -7.44 -4.94
N VAL A 386 12.86 -6.41 -4.21
CA VAL A 386 12.80 -5.02 -4.68
C VAL A 386 13.96 -4.22 -4.08
N ALA A 387 14.14 -4.32 -2.76
CA ALA A 387 15.20 -3.61 -2.05
C ALA A 387 15.52 -4.33 -0.73
N ALA A 388 16.81 -4.41 -0.40
CA ALA A 388 17.28 -4.89 0.90
C ALA A 388 17.26 -3.76 1.94
N ASN A 389 17.10 -4.10 3.22
CA ASN A 389 17.01 -3.15 4.34
C ASN A 389 15.91 -2.08 4.11
N ALA A 390 14.79 -2.51 3.55
CA ALA A 390 13.69 -1.66 3.12
C ALA A 390 12.43 -2.00 3.93
N GLU A 391 11.95 -1.04 4.71
CA GLU A 391 10.83 -1.21 5.63
C GLU A 391 9.58 -0.47 5.13
N LEU A 392 8.40 -0.94 5.52
CA LEU A 392 7.08 -0.34 5.27
C LEU A 392 6.89 0.12 3.81
N PRO A 393 6.97 -0.79 2.83
CA PRO A 393 6.87 -0.42 1.43
C PRO A 393 5.46 0.05 1.05
N ALA A 394 5.39 1.06 0.19
CA ALA A 394 4.20 1.50 -0.51
C ALA A 394 4.41 1.38 -2.02
N GLY A 395 3.56 0.62 -2.70
CA GLY A 395 3.66 0.37 -4.12
C GLY A 395 2.62 1.13 -4.94
N VAL A 396 3.01 1.65 -6.09
CA VAL A 396 2.13 2.26 -7.08
C VAL A 396 2.53 1.83 -8.48
N ILE A 397 1.53 1.57 -9.33
CA ILE A 397 1.74 1.32 -10.75
C ILE A 397 1.40 2.61 -11.49
N ALA A 398 2.37 3.12 -12.26
CA ALA A 398 2.24 4.27 -13.12
C ALA A 398 2.83 3.93 -14.49
N ASN A 399 2.05 4.11 -15.57
CA ASN A 399 2.44 3.77 -16.93
C ASN A 399 3.03 2.35 -17.06
N ASP A 400 2.32 1.36 -16.48
CA ASP A 400 2.69 -0.07 -16.42
C ASP A 400 4.03 -0.39 -15.70
N HIS A 401 4.58 0.56 -14.97
CA HIS A 401 5.77 0.37 -14.14
C HIS A 401 5.43 0.41 -12.66
N LEU A 402 5.97 -0.53 -11.91
CA LEU A 402 5.89 -0.52 -10.45
C LEU A 402 6.96 0.42 -9.89
N TYR A 403 6.50 1.38 -9.09
CA TYR A 403 7.34 2.20 -8.23
C TYR A 403 7.07 1.83 -6.78
N VAL A 404 8.12 1.68 -5.99
CA VAL A 404 8.02 1.34 -4.57
C VAL A 404 8.75 2.39 -3.74
N ALA A 405 8.00 3.07 -2.89
CA ALA A 405 8.56 3.91 -1.84
C ALA A 405 8.75 3.08 -0.57
N TYR A 406 9.87 3.25 0.11
CA TYR A 406 10.18 2.49 1.32
C TYR A 406 11.07 3.29 2.28
N ILE A 407 11.15 2.86 3.52
CA ILE A 407 12.06 3.39 4.52
C ILE A 407 13.38 2.66 4.43
N ALA A 408 14.48 3.40 4.20
CA ALA A 408 15.83 2.91 4.47
C ALA A 408 16.30 3.47 5.81
N LYS A 409 16.95 2.60 6.61
CA LYS A 409 17.45 2.96 7.93
C LYS A 409 18.97 2.89 7.96
N GLU A 410 19.61 4.01 8.28
CA GLU A 410 21.03 4.09 8.59
C GLU A 410 21.21 4.48 10.06
N LYS A 411 21.70 3.54 10.89
CA LYS A 411 21.76 3.70 12.34
C LYS A 411 20.35 4.00 12.90
N GLU A 412 20.17 5.18 13.50
CA GLU A 412 18.87 5.61 14.04
C GLU A 412 18.09 6.54 13.10
N GLN A 413 18.68 6.93 11.96
CA GLN A 413 18.06 7.83 11.00
C GLN A 413 17.33 7.04 9.91
N ARG A 414 16.08 7.42 9.64
CA ARG A 414 15.25 6.89 8.57
C ARG A 414 15.19 7.88 7.41
N SER A 415 15.07 7.36 6.21
CA SER A 415 14.90 8.17 5.00
C SER A 415 13.97 7.47 4.03
N ILE A 416 13.25 8.23 3.22
CA ILE A 416 12.35 7.67 2.20
C ILE A 416 13.09 7.56 0.89
N TRP A 417 13.04 6.37 0.33
CA TRP A 417 13.62 6.02 -0.97
C TRP A 417 12.54 5.60 -1.94
N LEU A 418 12.77 5.85 -3.21
CA LEU A 418 11.92 5.40 -4.31
C LEU A 418 12.75 4.57 -5.28
N VAL A 419 12.21 3.43 -5.68
CA VAL A 419 12.80 2.55 -6.69
C VAL A 419 11.76 2.19 -7.74
N ARG A 420 12.16 2.12 -9.00
CA ARG A 420 11.40 1.47 -10.05
C ARG A 420 11.74 -0.01 -10.05
N ALA A 421 10.78 -0.86 -9.75
CA ALA A 421 10.98 -2.29 -9.74
C ALA A 421 10.75 -2.91 -11.13
N SER A 422 11.55 -3.92 -11.48
CA SER A 422 11.33 -4.74 -12.67
C SER A 422 10.42 -5.92 -12.32
N HIS A 423 9.34 -6.14 -13.05
CA HIS A 423 8.36 -7.21 -12.86
C HIS A 423 8.09 -8.00 -14.16
#